data_a6ca77d838f9ff158a9b3fd910cdd429
#
_entry.id   a6ca77d838f9ff158a9b3fd910cdd429
#
_cell.length_a   1.000
_cell.length_b   1.000
_cell.length_c   1.000
_cell.angle_alpha   90.00
_cell.angle_beta   90.00
_cell.angle_gamma   90.00
#
_symmetry.space_group_name_H-M   'P 1'
#
loop_
_entity.id
_entity.type
_entity.pdbx_description
1 polymer ?
#
loop_
_entity_poly.entity_id
_entity_poly.type
_entity_poly.pdbx_seq_one_letter_code
_entity_poly.pdbx_strand_id
1 'polypeptide(L)'
;MITGDTLFNGTVGNCFSGDMLSFYDSLMMLCSLPATTIIYAGHDYVESSLAFARRMEPLNREIDRYLERYDRKHVWSQLKDELLVNPYLRFNEESIVSVLRRRYLPVDTAFERWRSLMSID
;
A
#
# COMPACT_ATOMS: atom_id res chain seq x y z
N MET A 1 -8.41 -13.67 4.08
CA MET A 1 -6.94 -13.88 4.18
C MET A 1 -6.39 -13.08 5.35
N ILE A 2 -5.57 -13.70 6.14
CA ILE A 2 -4.85 -13.04 7.23
C ILE A 2 -3.44 -12.78 6.74
N THR A 3 -3.05 -11.51 6.61
CA THR A 3 -1.77 -11.12 6.03
C THR A 3 -0.68 -10.83 7.06
N GLY A 4 -1.03 -10.88 8.35
CA GLY A 4 -0.08 -10.64 9.44
C GLY A 4 0.57 -9.26 9.29
N ASP A 5 1.91 -9.22 9.30
CA ASP A 5 2.68 -7.99 9.22
C ASP A 5 3.24 -7.71 7.82
N THR A 6 2.79 -8.45 6.79
CA THR A 6 3.25 -8.22 5.40
C THR A 6 2.41 -7.15 4.72
N LEU A 7 1.10 -7.29 4.75
CA LEU A 7 0.17 -6.32 4.17
C LEU A 7 -0.82 -5.89 5.23
N PHE A 8 -0.91 -4.60 5.47
CA PHE A 8 -1.90 -4.00 6.37
C PHE A 8 -2.99 -3.30 5.56
N ASN A 9 -4.10 -3.01 6.21
CA ASN A 9 -5.17 -2.24 5.57
C ASN A 9 -4.68 -0.79 5.37
N GLY A 10 -4.44 -0.42 4.13
CA GLY A 10 -3.93 0.89 3.74
C GLY A 10 -2.42 1.02 3.61
N THR A 11 -1.64 0.02 4.02
CA THR A 11 -0.18 0.07 3.95
C THR A 11 0.42 -1.34 3.87
N VAL A 12 1.74 -1.43 3.99
CA VAL A 12 2.46 -2.70 4.08
C VAL A 12 3.37 -2.67 5.31
N GLY A 13 3.83 -3.83 5.74
CA GLY A 13 4.74 -3.94 6.88
C GLY A 13 6.16 -3.52 6.53
N ASN A 14 7.02 -3.43 7.54
CA ASN A 14 8.43 -3.16 7.34
C ASN A 14 9.19 -4.44 6.98
N CYS A 15 10.22 -4.30 6.17
CA CYS A 15 11.07 -5.41 5.81
C CYS A 15 12.19 -5.55 6.85
N PHE A 16 11.96 -6.33 7.89
CA PHE A 16 12.91 -6.51 8.97
C PHE A 16 14.07 -7.44 8.60
N SER A 17 13.88 -8.30 7.61
CA SER A 17 14.92 -9.24 7.17
C SER A 17 16.02 -8.56 6.34
N GLY A 18 15.79 -7.35 5.85
CA GLY A 18 16.70 -6.67 4.93
C GLY A 18 16.62 -7.17 3.50
N ASP A 19 15.86 -8.22 3.22
CA ASP A 19 15.67 -8.75 1.87
C ASP A 19 14.45 -8.08 1.21
N MET A 20 14.69 -6.89 0.67
CA MET A 20 13.63 -6.08 0.05
C MET A 20 13.01 -6.77 -1.17
N LEU A 21 13.81 -7.51 -1.94
CA LEU A 21 13.30 -8.17 -3.14
C LEU A 21 12.35 -9.32 -2.79
N SER A 22 12.69 -10.13 -1.80
CA SER A 22 11.80 -11.20 -1.34
C SER A 22 10.49 -10.65 -0.78
N PHE A 23 10.56 -9.55 -0.05
CA PHE A 23 9.36 -8.87 0.48
C PHE A 23 8.48 -8.37 -0.67
N TYR A 24 9.10 -7.73 -1.67
CA TYR A 24 8.40 -7.25 -2.85
C TYR A 24 7.72 -8.40 -3.61
N ASP A 25 8.44 -9.51 -3.81
CA ASP A 25 7.88 -10.68 -4.51
C ASP A 25 6.69 -11.26 -3.75
N SER A 26 6.75 -11.29 -2.43
CA SER A 26 5.63 -11.74 -1.59
C SER A 26 4.40 -10.84 -1.76
N LEU A 27 4.60 -9.51 -1.80
CA LEU A 27 3.51 -8.57 -2.04
C LEU A 27 2.90 -8.77 -3.43
N MET A 28 3.73 -8.98 -4.45
CA MET A 28 3.23 -9.20 -5.81
C MET A 28 2.43 -10.50 -5.90
N MET A 29 2.84 -11.53 -5.18
CA MET A 29 2.08 -12.78 -5.10
C MET A 29 0.70 -12.53 -4.46
N LEU A 30 0.63 -11.76 -3.36
CA LEU A 30 -0.65 -11.41 -2.74
C LEU A 30 -1.55 -10.63 -3.70
N CYS A 31 -0.96 -9.73 -4.49
CA CYS A 31 -1.73 -8.94 -5.47
C CYS A 31 -2.28 -9.78 -6.61
N SER A 32 -1.78 -10.99 -6.83
CA SER A 32 -2.29 -11.89 -7.87
C SER A 32 -3.54 -12.65 -7.46
N LEU A 33 -3.96 -12.55 -6.19
CA LEU A 33 -5.17 -13.19 -5.69
C LEU A 33 -6.43 -12.50 -6.21
N PRO A 34 -7.60 -13.16 -6.15
CA PRO A 34 -8.85 -12.51 -6.60
C PRO A 34 -9.08 -11.16 -5.91
N ALA A 35 -9.59 -10.19 -6.67
CA ALA A 35 -9.83 -8.83 -6.17
C ALA A 35 -10.80 -8.77 -5.00
N THR A 36 -11.68 -9.76 -4.87
CA THR A 36 -12.64 -9.86 -3.77
C THR A 36 -12.06 -10.50 -2.51
N THR A 37 -10.78 -10.92 -2.53
CA THR A 37 -10.13 -11.51 -1.35
C THR A 37 -10.17 -10.52 -0.20
N ILE A 38 -10.67 -10.98 0.96
CA ILE A 38 -10.75 -10.13 2.16
C ILE A 38 -9.41 -10.15 2.88
N ILE A 39 -8.94 -8.97 3.27
CA ILE A 39 -7.67 -8.76 3.96
C ILE A 39 -7.94 -8.47 5.43
N TYR A 40 -7.40 -9.31 6.32
CA TYR A 40 -7.36 -9.07 7.76
C TYR A 40 -5.88 -8.95 8.16
N ALA A 41 -5.46 -7.76 8.53
CA ALA A 41 -4.07 -7.52 8.90
C ALA A 41 -3.86 -7.72 10.41
N GLY A 42 -2.59 -7.79 10.82
CA GLY A 42 -2.24 -8.01 12.22
C GLY A 42 -2.46 -6.81 13.12
N HIS A 43 -2.46 -5.59 12.56
CA HIS A 43 -2.59 -4.33 13.31
C HIS A 43 -3.47 -3.33 12.55
N ASP A 44 -4.08 -2.40 13.29
CA ASP A 44 -4.87 -1.33 12.70
C ASP A 44 -4.02 -0.06 12.59
N TYR A 45 -3.56 0.23 11.38
CA TYR A 45 -2.82 1.47 11.07
C TYR A 45 -3.57 2.33 10.06
N VAL A 46 -4.89 2.13 9.91
CA VAL A 46 -5.67 2.73 8.82
C VAL A 46 -5.58 4.25 8.81
N GLU A 47 -5.82 4.92 9.93
CA GLU A 47 -5.86 6.39 9.96
C GLU A 47 -4.53 7.01 9.53
N SER A 48 -3.41 6.56 10.10
CA SER A 48 -2.09 7.09 9.75
C SER A 48 -1.67 6.68 8.33
N SER A 49 -2.02 5.47 7.92
CA SER A 49 -1.68 4.97 6.60
C SER A 49 -2.42 5.70 5.50
N LEU A 50 -3.70 5.99 5.69
CA LEU A 50 -4.46 6.74 4.69
C LEU A 50 -4.09 8.22 4.68
N ALA A 51 -3.57 8.76 5.79
CA ALA A 51 -2.98 10.10 5.79
C ALA A 51 -1.74 10.15 4.89
N PHE A 52 -0.88 9.13 4.94
CA PHE A 52 0.25 9.03 4.02
C PHE A 52 -0.23 8.85 2.57
N ALA A 53 -1.22 7.98 2.33
CA ALA A 53 -1.79 7.78 1.01
C ALA A 53 -2.32 9.11 0.42
N ARG A 54 -2.96 9.93 1.25
CA ARG A 54 -3.46 11.25 0.84
C ARG A 54 -2.33 12.20 0.46
N ARG A 55 -1.19 12.14 1.13
CA ARG A 55 -0.03 12.94 0.78
C ARG A 55 0.54 12.52 -0.58
N MET A 56 0.51 11.23 -0.89
CA MET A 56 1.00 10.70 -2.15
C MET A 56 0.02 10.94 -3.30
N GLU A 57 -1.27 10.84 -3.05
CA GLU A 57 -2.32 11.02 -4.05
C GLU A 57 -3.44 11.92 -3.50
N PRO A 58 -3.22 13.26 -3.43
CA PRO A 58 -4.21 14.16 -2.81
C PRO A 58 -5.58 14.16 -3.49
N LEU A 59 -5.65 13.81 -4.76
CA LEU A 59 -6.89 13.84 -5.54
C LEU A 59 -7.57 12.47 -5.63
N ASN A 60 -7.05 11.46 -4.95
CA ASN A 60 -7.62 10.12 -5.00
C ASN A 60 -8.86 10.03 -4.08
N ARG A 61 -10.04 10.08 -4.68
CA ARG A 61 -11.32 10.04 -3.96
C ARG A 61 -11.61 8.68 -3.32
N GLU A 62 -10.95 7.64 -3.77
CA GLU A 62 -11.14 6.30 -3.19
C GLU A 62 -10.66 6.24 -1.74
N ILE A 63 -9.71 7.12 -1.36
CA ILE A 63 -9.26 7.25 0.02
C ILE A 63 -10.43 7.68 0.93
N ASP A 64 -11.23 8.64 0.47
CA ASP A 64 -12.40 9.10 1.23
C ASP A 64 -13.43 7.98 1.39
N ARG A 65 -13.69 7.22 0.33
CA ARG A 65 -14.60 6.09 0.35
C ARG A 65 -14.14 5.00 1.29
N TYR A 66 -12.84 4.72 1.32
CA TYR A 66 -12.25 3.76 2.23
C TYR A 66 -12.47 4.18 3.68
N LEU A 67 -12.21 5.45 4.01
CA LEU A 67 -12.39 5.98 5.35
C LEU A 67 -13.85 5.98 5.78
N GLU A 68 -14.79 6.20 4.88
CA GLU A 68 -16.22 6.15 5.17
C GLU A 68 -16.67 4.75 5.62
N ARG A 69 -16.02 3.70 5.11
CA ARG A 69 -16.34 2.31 5.47
C ARG A 69 -15.54 1.80 6.65
N TYR A 70 -14.54 2.55 7.10
CA TYR A 70 -13.64 2.12 8.16
C TYR A 70 -14.37 2.02 9.50
N ASP A 71 -14.23 0.89 10.17
CA ASP A 71 -14.77 0.63 11.51
C ASP A 71 -13.63 0.09 12.38
N ARG A 72 -13.26 0.83 13.42
CA ARG A 72 -12.19 0.45 14.34
C ARG A 72 -12.44 -0.89 15.04
N LYS A 73 -13.71 -1.27 15.18
CA LYS A 73 -14.09 -2.52 15.84
C LYS A 73 -14.02 -3.72 14.92
N HIS A 74 -13.96 -3.49 13.62
CA HIS A 74 -13.95 -4.56 12.63
C HIS A 74 -13.18 -4.10 11.40
N VAL A 75 -11.83 -4.16 11.49
CA VAL A 75 -10.96 -3.67 10.41
C VAL A 75 -10.77 -4.76 9.36
N TRP A 76 -11.26 -4.49 8.17
CA TRP A 76 -11.09 -5.37 7.02
C TRP A 76 -11.17 -4.57 5.73
N SER A 77 -10.66 -5.15 4.65
CA SER A 77 -10.80 -4.60 3.30
C SER A 77 -10.75 -5.75 2.31
N GLN A 78 -11.20 -5.50 1.08
CA GLN A 78 -10.95 -6.43 -0.01
C GLN A 78 -9.68 -6.02 -0.74
N LEU A 79 -9.03 -6.96 -1.42
CA LEU A 79 -7.82 -6.63 -2.20
C LEU A 79 -8.09 -5.51 -3.20
N LYS A 80 -9.27 -5.47 -3.83
CA LYS A 80 -9.63 -4.39 -4.76
C LYS A 80 -9.61 -3.02 -4.08
N ASP A 81 -9.99 -2.95 -2.81
CA ASP A 81 -9.96 -1.70 -2.05
C ASP A 81 -8.53 -1.23 -1.83
N GLU A 82 -7.64 -2.17 -1.51
CA GLU A 82 -6.21 -1.87 -1.34
C GLU A 82 -5.59 -1.38 -2.64
N LEU A 83 -5.96 -1.97 -3.77
CA LEU A 83 -5.46 -1.55 -5.08
C LEU A 83 -5.93 -0.15 -5.48
N LEU A 84 -6.97 0.36 -4.85
CA LEU A 84 -7.50 1.71 -5.11
C LEU A 84 -6.88 2.78 -4.21
N VAL A 85 -6.32 2.43 -3.07
CA VAL A 85 -5.84 3.41 -2.08
C VAL A 85 -4.41 3.18 -1.59
N ASN A 86 -3.94 1.94 -1.51
CA ASN A 86 -2.67 1.61 -0.86
C ASN A 86 -1.50 2.00 -1.75
N PRO A 87 -0.69 3.03 -1.39
CA PRO A 87 0.41 3.49 -2.24
C PRO A 87 1.43 2.40 -2.54
N TYR A 88 1.65 1.49 -1.60
CA TYR A 88 2.63 0.41 -1.75
C TYR A 88 2.18 -0.67 -2.72
N LEU A 89 0.92 -0.64 -3.17
CA LEU A 89 0.41 -1.45 -4.27
C LEU A 89 0.17 -0.62 -5.53
N ARG A 90 0.13 0.71 -5.41
CA ARG A 90 -0.13 1.64 -6.50
C ARG A 90 1.13 2.36 -7.00
N PHE A 91 2.29 1.86 -6.69
CA PHE A 91 3.59 2.50 -6.96
C PHE A 91 3.85 2.72 -8.46
N ASN A 92 3.12 2.06 -9.36
CA ASN A 92 3.23 2.26 -10.81
C ASN A 92 2.30 3.36 -11.32
N GLU A 93 1.41 3.90 -10.49
CA GLU A 93 0.52 4.98 -10.90
C GLU A 93 1.31 6.27 -11.11
N GLU A 94 0.97 7.00 -12.17
CA GLU A 94 1.70 8.22 -12.52
C GLU A 94 1.67 9.27 -11.42
N SER A 95 0.58 9.38 -10.67
CA SER A 95 0.48 10.29 -9.54
C SER A 95 1.56 10.02 -8.49
N ILE A 96 1.85 8.75 -8.20
CA ILE A 96 2.87 8.36 -7.24
C ILE A 96 4.26 8.50 -7.86
N VAL A 97 4.44 8.04 -9.11
CA VAL A 97 5.73 8.13 -9.82
C VAL A 97 6.17 9.59 -9.91
N SER A 98 5.25 10.51 -10.17
CA SER A 98 5.55 11.95 -10.21
C SER A 98 6.10 12.48 -8.89
N VAL A 99 5.55 12.03 -7.77
CA VAL A 99 6.05 12.42 -6.45
C VAL A 99 7.47 11.89 -6.25
N LEU A 100 7.72 10.64 -6.63
CA LEU A 100 9.04 10.03 -6.51
C LEU A 100 10.09 10.79 -7.35
N ARG A 101 9.72 11.17 -8.58
CA ARG A 101 10.61 11.95 -9.46
C ARG A 101 10.94 13.30 -8.86
N ARG A 102 9.97 13.99 -8.28
CA ARG A 102 10.20 15.30 -7.63
C ARG A 102 11.13 15.20 -6.42
N ARG A 103 11.23 14.02 -5.82
CA ARG A 103 12.15 13.76 -4.71
C ARG A 103 13.48 13.17 -5.18
N TYR A 104 13.71 13.09 -6.50
CA TYR A 104 14.94 12.56 -7.10
C TYR A 104 15.21 11.11 -6.73
N LEU A 105 14.15 10.31 -6.54
CA LEU A 105 14.26 8.89 -6.22
C LEU A 105 14.20 8.02 -7.50
N PRO A 106 14.87 6.86 -7.53
CA PRO A 106 14.84 5.97 -8.70
C PRO A 106 13.44 5.48 -9.05
N VAL A 107 13.09 5.50 -10.35
CA VAL A 107 11.77 5.10 -10.84
C VAL A 107 11.81 4.27 -12.13
N ASP A 108 13.00 3.80 -12.54
CA ASP A 108 13.15 3.15 -13.84
C ASP A 108 12.48 1.79 -13.94
N THR A 109 12.42 1.04 -12.85
CA THR A 109 11.76 -0.26 -12.81
C THR A 109 10.66 -0.27 -11.75
N ALA A 110 9.74 -1.24 -11.84
CA ALA A 110 8.67 -1.39 -10.85
C ALA A 110 9.25 -1.61 -9.45
N PHE A 111 10.27 -2.46 -9.33
CA PHE A 111 10.92 -2.70 -8.05
C PHE A 111 11.56 -1.43 -7.49
N GLU A 112 12.22 -0.63 -8.34
CA GLU A 112 12.81 0.63 -7.90
C GLU A 112 11.76 1.62 -7.39
N ARG A 113 10.61 1.73 -8.08
CA ARG A 113 9.50 2.58 -7.64
C ARG A 113 8.99 2.17 -6.27
N TRP A 114 8.76 0.88 -6.08
CA TRP A 114 8.30 0.36 -4.79
C TRP A 114 9.35 0.60 -3.70
N ARG A 115 10.60 0.31 -3.97
CA ARG A 115 11.70 0.51 -3.03
C ARG A 115 11.86 1.98 -2.66
N SER A 116 11.77 2.87 -3.65
CA SER A 116 11.82 4.32 -3.43
C SER A 116 10.70 4.78 -2.53
N LEU A 117 9.48 4.27 -2.75
CA LEU A 117 8.32 4.59 -1.93
C LEU A 117 8.53 4.12 -0.48
N MET A 118 9.08 2.93 -0.29
CA MET A 118 9.39 2.39 1.04
C MET A 118 10.41 3.25 1.80
N SER A 119 11.25 4.00 1.10
CA SER A 119 12.26 4.86 1.72
C SER A 119 11.72 6.19 2.23
N ILE A 120 10.49 6.57 1.89
CA ILE A 120 9.89 7.86 2.30
C ILE A 120 9.34 7.63 3.69
N ASP A 121 9.18 7.18 4.40
CA ASP A 121 8.57 7.11 5.60
C ASP A 121 8.41 7.39 6.87
#